data_cd3bf8730f1897ea6119f8c5c2d98447
#
_entry.id   cd3bf8730f1897ea6119f8c5c2d98447
#
_cell.length_a   1.000
_cell.length_b   1.000
_cell.length_c   1.000
_cell.angle_alpha   90.00
_cell.angle_beta   90.00
_cell.angle_gamma   90.00
#
_symmetry.space_group_name_H-M   'P 1'
#
loop_
_entity.id
_entity.type
_entity.pdbx_description
1 polymer ?
#
loop_
_entity_poly.entity_id
_entity_poly.type
_entity_poly.pdbx_seq_one_letter_code
_entity_poly.pdbx_strand_id
1 'polypeptide(L)'
;MSQTHFYEVNVQWKEGRIGELSSPSLTSTIECATPPEFPNGVPNIWSPEHLYAAAINSCYMATFLAIANNLKVELEDFNCKTIVKLEMVEGKYLITQAEILPIIKLANPEKDTEKAIRAAEKAKS
;
A
#
# COMPACT_ATOMS: atom_id res chain seq x y z
N MET A 1 11.67 -19.89 15.65
CA MET A 1 10.83 -19.13 16.58
C MET A 1 9.79 -18.33 15.82
N SER A 2 8.57 -18.53 16.14
CA SER A 2 7.53 -17.78 15.46
C SER A 2 7.29 -16.48 16.22
N GLN A 3 6.99 -15.44 15.46
CA GLN A 3 6.68 -14.14 16.01
C GLN A 3 5.31 -13.72 15.51
N THR A 4 4.47 -13.29 16.43
CA THR A 4 3.11 -12.88 16.11
C THR A 4 2.92 -11.44 16.58
N HIS A 5 2.38 -10.62 15.68
CA HIS A 5 2.14 -9.22 15.96
C HIS A 5 0.70 -8.87 15.62
N PHE A 6 0.11 -7.98 16.39
CA PHE A 6 -1.26 -7.53 16.17
C PHE A 6 -1.27 -6.03 15.96
N TYR A 7 -2.11 -5.60 15.03
CA TYR A 7 -2.27 -4.18 14.70
C TYR A 7 -3.75 -3.86 14.74
N GLU A 8 -4.11 -2.85 15.51
CA GLU A 8 -5.51 -2.49 15.70
C GLU A 8 -5.82 -1.17 15.00
N VAL A 9 -6.91 -1.12 14.26
CA VAL A 9 -7.38 0.11 13.61
C VAL A 9 -8.86 0.25 13.91
N ASN A 10 -9.27 1.45 14.27
CA ASN A 10 -10.65 1.75 14.59
C ASN A 10 -11.20 2.78 13.60
N VAL A 11 -12.51 2.75 13.37
CA VAL A 11 -13.17 3.75 12.57
C VAL A 11 -14.32 4.36 13.37
N GLN A 12 -14.41 5.68 13.33
CA GLN A 12 -15.51 6.41 13.97
C GLN A 12 -16.29 7.12 12.86
N TRP A 13 -17.58 6.80 12.78
CA TRP A 13 -18.45 7.48 11.82
C TRP A 13 -18.62 8.95 12.22
N LYS A 14 -18.50 9.84 11.25
CA LYS A 14 -18.63 11.28 11.48
C LYS A 14 -19.96 11.80 10.96
N GLU A 15 -20.19 11.70 9.67
CA GLU A 15 -21.43 12.13 9.04
C GLU A 15 -21.48 11.55 7.63
N GLY A 16 -22.70 11.35 7.11
CA GLY A 16 -22.88 10.85 5.75
C GLY A 16 -22.12 9.56 5.53
N ARG A 17 -21.18 9.59 4.58
CA ARG A 17 -20.32 8.43 4.28
C ARG A 17 -18.89 8.63 4.76
N ILE A 18 -18.68 9.58 5.66
CA ILE A 18 -17.36 9.94 6.15
C ILE A 18 -17.08 9.35 7.52
N GLY A 19 -15.90 8.77 7.68
CA GLY A 19 -15.41 8.26 8.95
C GLY A 19 -13.98 8.68 9.19
N GLU A 20 -13.50 8.43 10.39
CA GLU A 20 -12.13 8.72 10.78
C GLU A 20 -11.47 7.46 11.29
N LEU A 21 -10.34 7.11 10.69
CA LEU A 21 -9.55 5.96 11.11
C LEU A 21 -8.51 6.37 12.13
N SER A 22 -8.31 5.52 13.12
CA SER A 22 -7.34 5.77 14.17
C SER A 22 -6.76 4.46 14.67
N SER A 23 -5.68 4.55 15.42
CA SER A 23 -5.06 3.38 16.03
C SER A 23 -4.53 3.77 17.41
N PRO A 24 -4.67 2.87 18.41
CA PRO A 24 -4.17 3.18 19.76
C PRO A 24 -2.67 3.48 19.81
N SER A 25 -1.90 2.94 18.86
CA SER A 25 -0.46 3.12 18.83
C SER A 25 0.01 4.29 17.99
N LEU A 26 -0.92 5.03 17.36
CA LEU A 26 -0.59 6.13 16.46
C LEU A 26 -1.29 7.40 16.87
N THR A 27 -0.63 8.55 16.63
CA THR A 27 -1.23 9.84 16.93
C THR A 27 -1.97 10.44 15.73
N SER A 28 -1.55 10.09 14.52
CA SER A 28 -2.21 10.60 13.30
C SER A 28 -3.47 9.83 12.99
N THR A 29 -4.42 10.50 12.36
CA THR A 29 -5.67 9.88 11.94
C THR A 29 -5.85 10.08 10.44
N ILE A 30 -6.74 9.28 9.84
CA ILE A 30 -7.02 9.35 8.41
C ILE A 30 -8.52 9.46 8.22
N GLU A 31 -8.95 10.49 7.50
CA GLU A 31 -10.33 10.62 7.11
C GLU A 31 -10.60 9.70 5.93
N CYS A 32 -11.70 8.95 5.96
CA CYS A 32 -12.06 8.02 4.90
C CYS A 32 -13.52 8.18 4.51
N ALA A 33 -13.85 7.80 3.28
CA ALA A 33 -15.20 7.92 2.78
C ALA A 33 -15.45 6.99 1.60
N THR A 34 -16.72 6.75 1.31
CA THR A 34 -17.13 6.09 0.08
C THR A 34 -16.66 6.92 -1.11
N PRO A 35 -16.05 6.32 -2.14
CA PRO A 35 -15.57 7.12 -3.27
C PRO A 35 -16.70 7.69 -4.12
N PRO A 36 -16.43 8.78 -4.85
CA PRO A 36 -17.50 9.50 -5.56
C PRO A 36 -18.20 8.73 -6.67
N GLU A 37 -17.64 7.62 -7.13
CA GLU A 37 -18.27 6.77 -8.14
C GLU A 37 -19.53 6.07 -7.62
N PHE A 38 -19.70 6.02 -6.30
CA PHE A 38 -20.83 5.34 -5.67
C PHE A 38 -21.81 6.36 -5.09
N PRO A 39 -23.09 5.94 -4.91
CA PRO A 39 -24.11 6.85 -4.36
C PRO A 39 -23.66 7.44 -3.02
N ASN A 40 -23.83 8.75 -2.89
CA ASN A 40 -23.43 9.52 -1.70
C ASN A 40 -21.93 9.53 -1.43
N GLY A 41 -21.13 9.18 -2.44
CA GLY A 41 -19.68 9.22 -2.32
C GLY A 41 -19.16 10.64 -2.15
N VAL A 42 -17.94 10.76 -1.61
CA VAL A 42 -17.35 12.04 -1.28
C VAL A 42 -16.00 12.18 -1.97
N PRO A 43 -15.79 13.24 -2.75
CA PRO A 43 -14.51 13.45 -3.41
C PRO A 43 -13.46 13.96 -2.44
N ASN A 44 -12.19 13.82 -2.84
CA ASN A 44 -11.03 14.34 -2.10
C ASN A 44 -10.78 13.72 -0.73
N ILE A 45 -11.31 12.54 -0.48
CA ILE A 45 -11.10 11.82 0.77
C ILE A 45 -10.65 10.39 0.43
N TRP A 46 -9.75 9.86 1.22
CA TRP A 46 -9.29 8.47 1.05
C TRP A 46 -10.47 7.52 1.11
N SER A 47 -10.59 6.63 0.13
CA SER A 47 -11.60 5.58 0.13
C SER A 47 -11.00 4.28 0.65
N PRO A 48 -11.84 3.29 0.99
CA PRO A 48 -11.32 1.96 1.34
C PRO A 48 -10.43 1.38 0.25
N GLU A 49 -10.75 1.64 -1.01
CA GLU A 49 -9.96 1.15 -2.14
C GLU A 49 -8.59 1.82 -2.20
N HIS A 50 -8.53 3.12 -1.94
CA HIS A 50 -7.24 3.81 -1.84
C HIS A 50 -6.42 3.26 -0.69
N LEU A 51 -7.05 2.99 0.44
CA LEU A 51 -6.36 2.46 1.62
C LEU A 51 -5.87 1.04 1.38
N TYR A 52 -6.63 0.26 0.63
CA TYR A 52 -6.21 -1.08 0.25
C TYR A 52 -4.94 -1.01 -0.62
N ALA A 53 -4.96 -0.13 -1.62
CA ALA A 53 -3.79 0.06 -2.49
C ALA A 53 -2.61 0.60 -1.68
N ALA A 54 -2.86 1.50 -0.73
CA ALA A 54 -1.81 2.05 0.12
C ALA A 54 -1.16 0.98 0.98
N ALA A 55 -1.95 0.04 1.49
CA ALA A 55 -1.42 -1.07 2.28
C ALA A 55 -0.48 -1.93 1.44
N ILE A 56 -0.89 -2.29 0.22
CA ILE A 56 -0.06 -3.07 -0.68
C ILE A 56 1.22 -2.31 -1.01
N ASN A 57 1.07 -1.03 -1.35
CA ASN A 57 2.17 -0.17 -1.77
C ASN A 57 3.22 -0.02 -0.66
N SER A 58 2.78 0.29 0.54
CA SER A 58 3.68 0.49 1.66
C SER A 58 4.32 -0.81 2.11
N CYS A 59 3.58 -1.91 2.06
CA CYS A 59 4.11 -3.23 2.40
C CYS A 59 5.20 -3.64 1.40
N TYR A 60 4.96 -3.39 0.10
CA TYR A 60 5.95 -3.69 -0.92
C TYR A 60 7.23 -2.90 -0.68
N MET A 61 7.11 -1.59 -0.39
CA MET A 61 8.26 -0.76 -0.09
C MET A 61 9.04 -1.30 1.10
N ALA A 62 8.34 -1.58 2.20
CA ALA A 62 9.00 -2.06 3.42
C ALA A 62 9.74 -3.36 3.16
N THR A 63 9.12 -4.29 2.44
CA THR A 63 9.71 -5.58 2.13
C THR A 63 10.90 -5.42 1.18
N PHE A 64 10.75 -4.59 0.14
CA PHE A 64 11.84 -4.35 -0.79
C PHE A 64 13.04 -3.73 -0.08
N LEU A 65 12.82 -2.73 0.76
CA LEU A 65 13.91 -2.07 1.47
C LEU A 65 14.64 -3.04 2.39
N ALA A 66 13.92 -3.94 3.06
CA ALA A 66 14.53 -4.94 3.91
C ALA A 66 15.42 -5.89 3.12
N ILE A 67 14.90 -6.39 1.98
CA ILE A 67 15.66 -7.32 1.13
C ILE A 67 16.87 -6.62 0.53
N ALA A 68 16.69 -5.40 0.04
CA ALA A 68 17.79 -4.63 -0.55
C ALA A 68 18.89 -4.37 0.47
N ASN A 69 18.50 -4.06 1.71
CA ASN A 69 19.46 -3.84 2.78
C ASN A 69 20.25 -5.12 3.07
N ASN A 70 19.56 -6.27 3.11
CA ASN A 70 20.23 -7.55 3.35
C ASN A 70 21.23 -7.89 2.24
N LEU A 71 20.92 -7.51 1.01
CA LEU A 71 21.80 -7.73 -0.14
C LEU A 71 22.84 -6.62 -0.30
N LYS A 72 22.82 -5.64 0.60
CA LYS A 72 23.74 -4.50 0.59
C LYS A 72 23.64 -3.67 -0.68
N VAL A 73 22.42 -3.52 -1.16
CA VAL A 73 22.11 -2.64 -2.30
C VAL A 73 21.96 -1.22 -1.79
N GLU A 74 22.63 -0.27 -2.41
CA GLU A 74 22.50 1.13 -2.05
C GLU A 74 21.52 1.81 -2.98
N LEU A 75 20.50 2.44 -2.39
CA LEU A 75 19.44 3.11 -3.13
C LEU A 75 19.64 4.61 -3.11
N GLU A 76 19.36 5.24 -4.25
CA GLU A 76 19.30 6.69 -4.32
C GLU A 76 17.85 7.17 -4.19
N ASP A 77 16.91 6.42 -4.75
CA ASP A 77 15.50 6.78 -4.67
C ASP A 77 14.63 5.54 -4.89
N PHE A 78 13.42 5.63 -4.37
CA PHE A 78 12.43 4.58 -4.53
C PHE A 78 11.05 5.22 -4.63
N ASN A 79 10.33 4.91 -5.70
CA ASN A 79 8.94 5.30 -5.86
C ASN A 79 8.15 4.09 -6.30
N CYS A 80 6.90 4.04 -5.91
CA CYS A 80 6.07 2.91 -6.30
C CYS A 80 4.63 3.34 -6.49
N LYS A 81 4.06 2.93 -7.61
CA LYS A 81 2.65 3.13 -7.91
C LYS A 81 1.95 1.79 -7.79
N THR A 82 0.86 1.74 -7.06
CA THR A 82 0.03 0.55 -6.99
C THR A 82 -1.36 0.91 -7.48
N ILE A 83 -1.85 0.15 -8.45
CA ILE A 83 -3.17 0.36 -9.03
C ILE A 83 -4.01 -0.87 -8.71
N VAL A 84 -5.15 -0.67 -8.06
CA VAL A 84 -6.08 -1.76 -7.80
C VAL A 84 -7.31 -1.59 -8.67
N LYS A 85 -7.86 -2.71 -9.11
CA LYS A 85 -9.02 -2.74 -9.98
C LYS A 85 -10.22 -3.25 -9.18
N LEU A 86 -11.26 -2.44 -9.12
CA LEU A 86 -12.51 -2.80 -8.48
C LEU A 86 -13.53 -3.07 -9.58
N GLU A 87 -14.19 -4.23 -9.53
CA GLU A 87 -15.20 -4.55 -10.52
C GLU A 87 -16.31 -5.39 -9.91
N MET A 88 -17.45 -5.37 -10.58
CA MET A 88 -18.61 -6.15 -10.17
C MET A 88 -18.42 -7.58 -10.64
N VAL A 89 -18.42 -8.53 -9.70
CA VAL A 89 -18.30 -9.96 -10.00
C VAL A 89 -19.42 -10.67 -9.28
N GLU A 90 -20.31 -11.31 -10.04
CA GLU A 90 -21.44 -12.06 -9.51
C GLU A 90 -22.24 -11.27 -8.47
N GLY A 91 -22.53 -10.01 -8.79
CA GLY A 91 -23.34 -9.15 -7.94
C GLY A 91 -22.61 -8.47 -6.79
N LYS A 92 -21.29 -8.64 -6.70
CA LYS A 92 -20.50 -8.04 -5.63
C LYS A 92 -19.34 -7.25 -6.21
N TYR A 93 -19.00 -6.14 -5.55
CA TYR A 93 -17.78 -5.42 -5.90
C TYR A 93 -16.59 -6.09 -5.24
N LEU A 94 -15.61 -6.44 -6.04
CA LEU A 94 -14.39 -7.10 -5.57
C LEU A 94 -13.17 -6.43 -6.18
N ILE A 95 -12.08 -6.40 -5.43
CA ILE A 95 -10.81 -6.00 -5.99
C ILE A 95 -10.24 -7.25 -6.65
N THR A 96 -10.14 -7.23 -7.96
CA THR A 96 -9.76 -8.41 -8.74
C THR A 96 -8.33 -8.37 -9.23
N GLN A 97 -7.66 -7.23 -9.13
CA GLN A 97 -6.30 -7.08 -9.61
C GLN A 97 -5.58 -5.98 -8.86
N ALA A 98 -4.31 -6.19 -8.59
CA ALA A 98 -3.43 -5.17 -8.04
C ALA A 98 -2.16 -5.18 -8.87
N GLU A 99 -1.81 -4.02 -9.40
CA GLU A 99 -0.60 -3.85 -10.21
C GLU A 99 0.38 -3.00 -9.43
N ILE A 100 1.60 -3.52 -9.25
CA ILE A 100 2.65 -2.85 -8.49
C ILE A 100 3.73 -2.41 -9.46
N LEU A 101 3.99 -1.10 -9.52
CA LEU A 101 4.91 -0.52 -10.49
C LEU A 101 6.00 0.29 -9.77
N PRO A 102 7.06 -0.38 -9.30
CA PRO A 102 8.14 0.33 -8.62
C PRO A 102 9.09 0.99 -9.60
N ILE A 103 9.65 2.13 -9.18
CA ILE A 103 10.72 2.81 -9.90
C ILE A 103 11.86 2.96 -8.90
N ILE A 104 12.95 2.27 -9.16
CA ILE A 104 14.07 2.17 -8.24
C ILE A 104 15.28 2.82 -8.86
N LYS A 105 15.88 3.77 -8.15
CA LYS A 105 17.09 4.43 -8.59
C LYS A 105 18.25 3.98 -7.71
N LEU A 106 19.26 3.42 -8.33
CA LEU A 106 20.41 2.88 -7.61
C LEU A 106 21.53 3.89 -7.52
N ALA A 107 22.22 3.93 -6.38
CA ALA A 107 23.40 4.77 -6.22
C ALA A 107 24.54 4.24 -7.07
N ASN A 108 24.63 2.92 -7.25
CA ASN A 108 25.69 2.29 -8.04
C ASN A 108 25.09 1.20 -8.92
N PRO A 109 24.53 1.59 -10.10
CA PRO A 109 23.86 0.61 -10.97
C PRO A 109 24.78 -0.51 -11.47
N GLU A 110 26.03 -0.22 -11.76
CA GLU A 110 26.92 -1.25 -12.27
C GLU A 110 27.10 -2.39 -11.29
N LYS A 111 27.16 -2.06 -9.99
CA LYS A 111 27.36 -3.05 -8.95
C LYS A 111 26.06 -3.74 -8.55
N ASP A 112 24.97 -3.01 -8.49
CA ASP A 112 23.77 -3.45 -7.78
C ASP A 112 22.56 -3.82 -8.64
N THR A 113 22.61 -3.66 -9.97
CA THR A 113 21.42 -3.88 -10.80
C THR A 113 20.81 -5.27 -10.64
N GLU A 114 21.63 -6.32 -10.72
CA GLU A 114 21.10 -7.68 -10.60
C GLU A 114 20.49 -7.95 -9.23
N LYS A 115 21.14 -7.46 -8.18
CA LYS A 115 20.62 -7.62 -6.83
C LYS A 115 19.31 -6.88 -6.64
N ALA A 116 19.21 -5.68 -7.21
CA ALA A 116 17.99 -4.88 -7.11
C ALA A 116 16.82 -5.55 -7.83
N ILE A 117 17.07 -6.13 -9.00
CA ILE A 117 16.04 -6.87 -9.74
C ILE A 117 15.55 -8.06 -8.92
N ARG A 118 16.49 -8.78 -8.31
CA ARG A 118 16.14 -9.93 -7.47
C ARG A 118 15.32 -9.50 -6.25
N ALA A 119 15.72 -8.40 -5.61
CA ALA A 119 14.99 -7.88 -4.47
C ALA A 119 13.58 -7.45 -4.87
N ALA A 120 13.43 -6.80 -6.01
CA ALA A 120 12.12 -6.35 -6.51
C ALA A 120 11.19 -7.53 -6.75
N GLU A 121 11.71 -8.63 -7.32
CA GLU A 121 10.90 -9.82 -7.56
C GLU A 121 10.53 -10.53 -6.26
N LYS A 122 11.47 -10.64 -5.34
CA LYS A 122 11.21 -11.28 -4.04
C LYS A 122 10.17 -10.50 -3.23
N ALA A 123 10.17 -9.19 -3.33
CA ALA A 123 9.24 -8.36 -2.57
C ALA A 123 7.79 -8.59 -2.99
N LYS A 124 7.55 -9.14 -4.17
CA LYS A 124 6.21 -9.45 -4.66
C LYS A 124 5.63 -10.74 -4.07
N SER A 125 6.43 -11.56 -3.47
CA SER A 125 6.01 -12.86 -2.95
C SER A 125 5.22 -12.78 -1.63
#